data_934002a18554ebbd58b2bea8242c7476
#
_entry.id   934002a18554ebbd58b2bea8242c7476
#
_cell.length_a   1.000
_cell.length_b   1.000
_cell.length_c   1.000
_cell.angle_alpha   90.00
_cell.angle_beta   90.00
_cell.angle_gamma   90.00
#
_symmetry.space_group_name_H-M   'P 1'
#
loop_
_entity.id
_entity.type
_entity.pdbx_description
1 polymer ?
#
loop_
_entity_poly.entity_id
_entity_poly.type
_entity_poly.pdbx_seq_one_letter_code
_entity_poly.pdbx_strand_id
1 'polypeptide(L)'
;MAFFPFMIQMDDKNCLIAGGGRVALRKVKMMLSFGAVVTVISPTFCEEFLALEGKESKLKIIKRTIQISDLIDRDVVIMATNDPNVNTEFATVCKEQKILVNVVDVKEDCNFYFPAVIRQEDVVISVSTGGNSPLLASHIKKEINDAIRKDYGQIAKEMGKERQKVLMQKEEERREIFEKMMDRKLGSKVIRIGTRGSALARKQTDMVIESLKSTFPDYQWEVVVLTTKGDKRRDVPITSFGGKAVFVEEIEQALADGTIDMAVHSAKDMPNPCKEGLTIAGTLPRACIQDVLVTKKGRSFVTEETFVAGTGSLRRKWQLEKLFPNVVCKDLRGNVGTRIEKLRQGQYDAVILAAAGLERQGLLQEPDLEYRYFTIDEMLPAAGQAIIAIETKEQTKAYTMAQAVSDKKAFTQLMIERAVLEKLGVGCHEPIGVLADMGSEDTLDLRLMTVINEQLIYRQMEGKKTEWEDMIDKICKA
;
A
#
# COMPACT_ATOMS: atom_id res chain seq x y z
N MET A 1 -14.61 -43.79 5.60
CA MET A 1 -13.25 -44.01 5.04
C MET A 1 -12.51 -42.66 5.05
N ALA A 2 -11.24 -42.67 5.48
CA ALA A 2 -10.40 -41.47 5.45
C ALA A 2 -9.54 -41.50 4.17
N PHE A 3 -9.50 -40.42 3.40
CA PHE A 3 -8.67 -40.29 2.21
C PHE A 3 -7.56 -39.28 2.49
N PHE A 4 -6.33 -39.67 2.14
CA PHE A 4 -5.19 -38.77 2.22
C PHE A 4 -4.85 -38.23 0.82
N PRO A 5 -4.61 -36.90 0.65
CA PRO A 5 -4.28 -36.34 -0.64
C PRO A 5 -2.82 -36.63 -1.01
N PHE A 6 -2.62 -37.36 -2.11
CA PHE A 6 -1.32 -37.56 -2.74
C PHE A 6 -1.25 -36.83 -4.08
N MET A 7 -0.06 -36.29 -4.41
CA MET A 7 0.27 -35.88 -5.77
C MET A 7 1.00 -37.03 -6.48
N ILE A 8 0.42 -37.52 -7.56
CA ILE A 8 0.97 -38.62 -8.34
C ILE A 8 1.49 -38.08 -9.67
N GLN A 9 2.71 -38.47 -10.05
CA GLN A 9 3.24 -38.13 -11.36
C GLN A 9 2.45 -38.90 -12.41
N MET A 10 1.79 -38.18 -13.30
CA MET A 10 0.93 -38.77 -14.36
C MET A 10 1.60 -38.84 -15.71
N ASP A 11 2.76 -38.24 -15.91
CA ASP A 11 3.49 -38.28 -17.17
C ASP A 11 3.79 -39.77 -17.52
N ASP A 12 3.40 -40.12 -18.74
CA ASP A 12 3.58 -41.47 -19.32
C ASP A 12 2.89 -42.62 -18.58
N LYS A 13 2.03 -42.36 -17.60
CA LYS A 13 1.18 -43.33 -16.94
C LYS A 13 0.11 -43.89 -17.90
N ASN A 14 -0.05 -45.19 -17.91
CA ASN A 14 -1.03 -45.90 -18.75
C ASN A 14 -2.43 -45.82 -18.14
N CYS A 15 -3.26 -44.95 -18.70
CA CYS A 15 -4.63 -44.75 -18.26
C CYS A 15 -5.63 -45.42 -19.19
N LEU A 16 -6.52 -46.26 -18.64
CA LEU A 16 -7.62 -46.85 -19.38
C LEU A 16 -8.93 -46.19 -18.98
N ILE A 17 -9.73 -45.77 -19.96
CA ILE A 17 -11.07 -45.22 -19.73
C ILE A 17 -12.08 -46.07 -20.49
N ALA A 18 -13.00 -46.71 -19.76
CA ALA A 18 -14.12 -47.47 -20.35
C ALA A 18 -15.34 -46.55 -20.43
N GLY A 19 -15.81 -46.32 -21.67
CA GLY A 19 -16.95 -45.45 -21.98
C GLY A 19 -16.64 -44.39 -23.02
N GLY A 20 -17.63 -44.02 -23.85
CA GLY A 20 -17.49 -43.08 -24.95
C GLY A 20 -18.39 -41.84 -24.84
N GLY A 21 -19.01 -41.61 -23.68
CA GLY A 21 -19.89 -40.49 -23.43
C GLY A 21 -19.15 -39.20 -22.97
N ARG A 22 -19.89 -38.11 -22.76
CA ARG A 22 -19.34 -36.79 -22.32
C ARG A 22 -18.58 -36.86 -21.00
N VAL A 23 -18.98 -37.73 -20.07
CA VAL A 23 -18.29 -37.90 -18.78
C VAL A 23 -16.90 -38.50 -19.01
N ALA A 24 -16.81 -39.58 -19.79
CA ALA A 24 -15.54 -40.19 -20.18
C ALA A 24 -14.64 -39.19 -20.90
N LEU A 25 -15.17 -38.42 -21.86
CA LEU A 25 -14.44 -37.40 -22.60
C LEU A 25 -13.80 -36.34 -21.66
N ARG A 26 -14.54 -35.89 -20.64
CA ARG A 26 -14.02 -34.94 -19.65
C ARG A 26 -12.84 -35.54 -18.86
N LYS A 27 -12.91 -36.82 -18.52
CA LYS A 27 -11.81 -37.55 -17.86
C LYS A 27 -10.61 -37.72 -18.79
N VAL A 28 -10.82 -38.04 -20.06
CA VAL A 28 -9.77 -38.10 -21.08
C VAL A 28 -9.01 -36.79 -21.16
N LYS A 29 -9.72 -35.67 -21.35
CA LYS A 29 -9.09 -34.34 -21.43
C LYS A 29 -8.29 -34.02 -20.18
N MET A 30 -8.79 -34.36 -19.00
CA MET A 30 -8.08 -34.17 -17.75
C MET A 30 -6.79 -35.02 -17.72
N MET A 31 -6.84 -36.33 -17.99
CA MET A 31 -5.66 -37.19 -17.95
C MET A 31 -4.59 -36.77 -18.95
N LEU A 32 -4.98 -36.46 -20.19
CA LEU A 32 -4.07 -35.91 -21.20
C LEU A 32 -3.41 -34.59 -20.77
N SER A 33 -4.14 -33.72 -20.11
CA SER A 33 -3.59 -32.44 -19.62
C SER A 33 -2.53 -32.59 -18.52
N PHE A 34 -2.48 -33.78 -17.88
CA PHE A 34 -1.44 -34.18 -16.92
C PHE A 34 -0.40 -35.14 -17.51
N GLY A 35 -0.35 -35.30 -18.85
CA GLY A 35 0.69 -36.04 -19.54
C GLY A 35 0.49 -37.56 -19.61
N ALA A 36 -0.65 -38.12 -19.15
CA ALA A 36 -0.93 -39.51 -19.19
C ALA A 36 -1.08 -40.04 -20.64
N VAL A 37 -0.74 -41.31 -20.87
CA VAL A 37 -1.08 -42.04 -22.08
C VAL A 37 -2.47 -42.68 -21.89
N VAL A 38 -3.43 -42.27 -22.68
CA VAL A 38 -4.83 -42.62 -22.48
C VAL A 38 -5.31 -43.58 -23.56
N THR A 39 -5.83 -44.73 -23.14
CA THR A 39 -6.58 -45.65 -24.01
C THR A 39 -8.06 -45.55 -23.64
N VAL A 40 -8.91 -45.30 -24.61
CA VAL A 40 -10.36 -45.30 -24.40
C VAL A 40 -11.00 -46.42 -25.15
N ILE A 41 -11.86 -47.19 -24.47
CA ILE A 41 -12.56 -48.32 -25.05
C ILE A 41 -14.06 -48.16 -24.87
N SER A 42 -14.80 -48.16 -25.97
CA SER A 42 -16.26 -48.12 -25.96
C SER A 42 -16.83 -48.61 -27.27
N PRO A 43 -18.00 -49.26 -27.31
CA PRO A 43 -18.66 -49.62 -28.56
C PRO A 43 -19.17 -48.41 -29.33
N THR A 44 -19.48 -47.31 -28.63
CA THR A 44 -19.99 -46.05 -29.22
C THR A 44 -19.29 -44.87 -28.60
N PHE A 45 -19.13 -43.80 -29.39
CA PHE A 45 -18.49 -42.54 -28.95
C PHE A 45 -19.37 -41.34 -29.30
N CYS A 46 -19.40 -40.33 -28.47
CA CYS A 46 -20.00 -39.05 -28.82
C CYS A 46 -19.16 -38.30 -29.88
N GLU A 47 -19.80 -37.37 -30.60
CA GLU A 47 -19.16 -36.64 -31.72
C GLU A 47 -17.86 -35.94 -31.34
N GLU A 48 -17.83 -35.39 -30.15
CA GLU A 48 -16.66 -34.65 -29.64
C GLU A 48 -15.41 -35.54 -29.43
N PHE A 49 -15.58 -36.88 -29.26
CA PHE A 49 -14.45 -37.83 -29.25
C PHE A 49 -13.83 -37.98 -30.63
N LEU A 50 -14.66 -38.03 -31.69
CA LEU A 50 -14.19 -38.11 -33.06
C LEU A 50 -13.33 -36.93 -33.46
N ALA A 51 -13.61 -35.78 -32.89
CA ALA A 51 -12.82 -34.54 -33.11
C ALA A 51 -11.43 -34.56 -32.47
N LEU A 52 -11.16 -35.49 -31.52
CA LEU A 52 -9.85 -35.67 -30.87
C LEU A 52 -9.00 -36.77 -31.53
N GLU A 53 -9.63 -37.63 -32.32
CA GLU A 53 -8.93 -38.73 -32.98
C GLU A 53 -7.87 -38.23 -33.96
N GLY A 54 -6.65 -38.72 -33.82
CA GLY A 54 -5.50 -38.31 -34.64
C GLY A 54 -4.88 -36.90 -34.28
N LYS A 55 -5.47 -36.14 -33.35
CA LYS A 55 -4.91 -34.86 -32.90
C LYS A 55 -4.01 -34.97 -31.68
N GLU A 56 -4.25 -35.98 -30.84
CA GLU A 56 -3.55 -36.17 -29.56
C GLU A 56 -2.69 -37.46 -29.65
N SER A 57 -1.38 -37.27 -29.67
CA SER A 57 -0.41 -38.37 -29.81
C SER A 57 -0.44 -39.41 -28.66
N LYS A 58 -0.89 -39.00 -27.47
CA LYS A 58 -1.02 -39.82 -26.29
C LYS A 58 -2.43 -40.45 -26.11
N LEU A 59 -3.31 -40.32 -27.12
CA LEU A 59 -4.67 -40.86 -27.08
C LEU A 59 -4.86 -42.03 -28.08
N LYS A 60 -5.31 -43.16 -27.57
CA LYS A 60 -5.72 -44.30 -28.38
C LYS A 60 -7.22 -44.56 -28.17
N ILE A 61 -8.00 -44.60 -29.26
CA ILE A 61 -9.43 -44.91 -29.26
C ILE A 61 -9.66 -46.26 -29.83
N ILE A 62 -10.41 -47.12 -29.10
CA ILE A 62 -10.72 -48.51 -29.53
C ILE A 62 -12.24 -48.73 -29.51
N LYS A 63 -12.80 -49.04 -30.66
CA LYS A 63 -14.26 -49.18 -30.83
C LYS A 63 -14.68 -50.66 -30.64
N ARG A 64 -14.86 -51.06 -29.38
CA ARG A 64 -15.41 -52.37 -28.96
C ARG A 64 -15.82 -52.32 -27.49
N THR A 65 -16.39 -53.40 -26.98
CA THR A 65 -16.59 -53.61 -25.55
C THR A 65 -15.25 -53.86 -24.84
N ILE A 66 -15.14 -53.41 -23.59
CA ILE A 66 -13.99 -53.65 -22.73
C ILE A 66 -13.87 -55.15 -22.37
N GLN A 67 -12.66 -55.62 -22.21
CA GLN A 67 -12.32 -57.01 -21.79
C GLN A 67 -11.37 -56.98 -20.62
N ILE A 68 -11.35 -58.03 -19.77
CA ILE A 68 -10.47 -58.13 -18.60
C ILE A 68 -8.98 -58.03 -19.00
N SER A 69 -8.63 -58.54 -20.17
CA SER A 69 -7.27 -58.41 -20.72
C SER A 69 -6.83 -56.98 -20.99
N ASP A 70 -7.75 -56.01 -21.07
CA ASP A 70 -7.42 -54.60 -21.26
C ASP A 70 -6.84 -53.96 -20.00
N LEU A 71 -6.98 -54.59 -18.84
CA LEU A 71 -6.42 -54.14 -17.57
C LEU A 71 -4.92 -54.40 -17.43
N ILE A 72 -4.34 -55.20 -18.32
CA ILE A 72 -2.90 -55.51 -18.28
C ILE A 72 -2.08 -54.24 -18.47
N ASP A 73 -1.07 -54.02 -17.63
CA ASP A 73 -0.16 -52.85 -17.64
C ASP A 73 -0.86 -51.52 -17.53
N ARG A 74 -1.97 -51.43 -16.77
CA ARG A 74 -2.65 -50.20 -16.49
C ARG A 74 -2.30 -49.68 -15.11
N ASP A 75 -1.94 -48.37 -15.04
CA ASP A 75 -1.72 -47.64 -13.77
C ASP A 75 -3.03 -47.12 -13.18
N VAL A 76 -3.92 -46.63 -14.05
CA VAL A 76 -5.19 -46.03 -13.68
C VAL A 76 -6.32 -46.51 -14.60
N VAL A 77 -7.44 -46.84 -14.02
CA VAL A 77 -8.65 -47.25 -14.74
C VAL A 77 -9.84 -46.40 -14.34
N ILE A 78 -10.58 -45.91 -15.32
CA ILE A 78 -11.79 -45.12 -15.10
C ILE A 78 -12.96 -45.82 -15.78
N MET A 79 -13.91 -46.29 -14.98
CA MET A 79 -15.12 -46.94 -15.45
C MET A 79 -16.24 -45.91 -15.57
N ALA A 80 -16.66 -45.62 -16.82
CA ALA A 80 -17.69 -44.68 -17.16
C ALA A 80 -18.64 -45.23 -18.23
N THR A 81 -18.92 -46.56 -18.15
CA THR A 81 -19.90 -47.19 -19.02
C THR A 81 -21.32 -47.00 -18.49
N ASN A 82 -22.33 -47.28 -19.33
CA ASN A 82 -23.74 -47.23 -18.92
C ASN A 82 -24.20 -48.51 -18.20
N ASP A 83 -23.35 -49.54 -18.09
CA ASP A 83 -23.67 -50.77 -17.40
C ASP A 83 -23.01 -50.83 -16.03
N PRO A 84 -23.80 -50.71 -14.94
CA PRO A 84 -23.27 -50.73 -13.57
C PRO A 84 -22.59 -52.07 -13.23
N ASN A 85 -23.06 -53.21 -13.76
CA ASN A 85 -22.49 -54.52 -13.46
C ASN A 85 -21.08 -54.63 -14.04
N VAL A 86 -20.90 -54.21 -15.27
CA VAL A 86 -19.57 -54.15 -15.93
C VAL A 86 -18.65 -53.22 -15.12
N ASN A 87 -19.11 -52.08 -14.69
CA ASN A 87 -18.31 -51.13 -13.92
C ASN A 87 -17.85 -51.76 -12.59
N THR A 88 -18.72 -52.44 -11.85
CA THR A 88 -18.40 -53.05 -10.56
C THR A 88 -17.51 -54.28 -10.72
N GLU A 89 -17.74 -55.13 -11.74
CA GLU A 89 -16.87 -56.26 -12.06
C GLU A 89 -15.44 -55.84 -12.31
N PHE A 90 -15.24 -54.88 -13.22
CA PHE A 90 -13.90 -54.38 -13.54
C PHE A 90 -13.25 -53.66 -12.36
N ALA A 91 -14.02 -52.92 -11.54
CA ALA A 91 -13.50 -52.26 -10.33
C ALA A 91 -13.00 -53.30 -9.31
N THR A 92 -13.68 -54.43 -9.17
CA THR A 92 -13.28 -55.53 -8.28
C THR A 92 -11.93 -56.09 -8.72
N VAL A 93 -11.79 -56.43 -10.00
CA VAL A 93 -10.53 -56.93 -10.57
C VAL A 93 -9.39 -55.90 -10.41
N CYS A 94 -9.66 -54.63 -10.66
CA CYS A 94 -8.67 -53.54 -10.46
C CYS A 94 -8.19 -53.46 -9.01
N LYS A 95 -9.10 -53.54 -8.02
CA LYS A 95 -8.75 -53.55 -6.59
C LYS A 95 -7.88 -54.74 -6.21
N GLU A 96 -8.20 -55.95 -6.71
CA GLU A 96 -7.41 -57.17 -6.49
C GLU A 96 -5.98 -57.06 -7.08
N GLN A 97 -5.86 -56.42 -8.25
CA GLN A 97 -4.59 -56.20 -8.94
C GLN A 97 -3.85 -54.95 -8.45
N LYS A 98 -4.40 -54.24 -7.46
CA LYS A 98 -3.85 -52.95 -6.91
C LYS A 98 -3.73 -51.86 -7.95
N ILE A 99 -4.58 -51.85 -8.98
CA ILE A 99 -4.71 -50.79 -9.96
C ILE A 99 -5.57 -49.68 -9.36
N LEU A 100 -5.21 -48.41 -9.62
CA LEU A 100 -6.04 -47.25 -9.22
C LEU A 100 -7.32 -47.26 -10.06
N VAL A 101 -8.49 -47.38 -9.40
CA VAL A 101 -9.77 -47.41 -10.09
C VAL A 101 -10.74 -46.36 -9.57
N ASN A 102 -11.39 -45.66 -10.51
CA ASN A 102 -12.49 -44.77 -10.25
C ASN A 102 -13.71 -45.15 -11.08
N VAL A 103 -14.81 -45.43 -10.40
CA VAL A 103 -16.11 -45.68 -11.03
C VAL A 103 -16.95 -44.40 -10.93
N VAL A 104 -17.45 -43.95 -12.07
CA VAL A 104 -18.27 -42.73 -12.11
C VAL A 104 -19.57 -42.98 -11.34
N ASP A 105 -19.88 -42.05 -10.46
CA ASP A 105 -21.08 -41.99 -9.61
C ASP A 105 -21.26 -43.19 -8.61
N VAL A 106 -20.25 -44.07 -8.45
CA VAL A 106 -20.28 -45.20 -7.49
C VAL A 106 -19.09 -45.12 -6.55
N LYS A 107 -19.32 -44.58 -5.34
CA LYS A 107 -18.27 -44.32 -4.36
C LYS A 107 -17.60 -45.57 -3.81
N GLU A 108 -18.35 -46.62 -3.59
CA GLU A 108 -17.94 -47.89 -2.98
C GLU A 108 -16.97 -48.66 -3.84
N ASP A 109 -17.05 -48.48 -5.16
CA ASP A 109 -16.22 -49.12 -6.14
C ASP A 109 -14.90 -48.41 -6.44
N CYS A 110 -14.72 -47.22 -5.87
CA CYS A 110 -13.50 -46.43 -6.05
C CYS A 110 -12.45 -46.72 -4.98
N ASN A 111 -11.16 -46.76 -5.37
CA ASN A 111 -10.04 -46.68 -4.45
C ASN A 111 -9.31 -45.31 -4.50
N PHE A 112 -9.65 -44.45 -5.44
CA PHE A 112 -9.27 -43.04 -5.45
C PHE A 112 -10.38 -42.14 -6.00
N TYR A 113 -10.30 -40.84 -5.68
CA TYR A 113 -11.26 -39.82 -6.16
C TYR A 113 -10.58 -38.75 -6.99
N PHE A 114 -11.30 -38.23 -7.99
CA PHE A 114 -10.92 -37.02 -8.70
C PHE A 114 -11.34 -35.79 -7.91
N PRO A 115 -10.42 -34.98 -7.41
CA PRO A 115 -10.75 -33.71 -6.83
C PRO A 115 -11.15 -32.70 -7.89
N ALA A 116 -11.74 -31.56 -7.47
CA ALA A 116 -11.80 -30.36 -8.29
C ALA A 116 -10.43 -29.69 -8.27
N VAL A 117 -9.83 -29.44 -9.46
CA VAL A 117 -8.44 -28.99 -9.58
C VAL A 117 -8.37 -27.57 -10.13
N ILE A 118 -7.55 -26.72 -9.51
CA ILE A 118 -7.04 -25.46 -10.06
C ILE A 118 -5.58 -25.70 -10.43
N ARG A 119 -5.19 -25.31 -11.64
CA ARG A 119 -3.80 -25.45 -12.09
C ARG A 119 -3.30 -24.12 -12.63
N GLN A 120 -2.15 -23.66 -12.14
CA GLN A 120 -1.38 -22.55 -12.64
C GLN A 120 0.05 -23.06 -12.86
N GLU A 121 0.37 -23.52 -14.04
CA GLU A 121 1.63 -24.20 -14.37
C GLU A 121 1.95 -25.35 -13.38
N ASP A 122 2.97 -25.18 -12.54
CA ASP A 122 3.40 -26.18 -11.53
C ASP A 122 2.63 -26.08 -10.21
N VAL A 123 1.86 -25.00 -9.99
CA VAL A 123 1.01 -24.88 -8.81
C VAL A 123 -0.32 -25.58 -9.05
N VAL A 124 -0.60 -26.57 -8.22
CA VAL A 124 -1.85 -27.36 -8.28
C VAL A 124 -2.55 -27.25 -6.93
N ILE A 125 -3.82 -26.86 -6.96
CA ILE A 125 -4.70 -26.84 -5.79
C ILE A 125 -5.84 -27.82 -6.04
N SER A 126 -6.07 -28.75 -5.14
CA SER A 126 -7.13 -29.74 -5.23
C SER A 126 -8.15 -29.58 -4.11
N VAL A 127 -9.43 -29.67 -4.45
CA VAL A 127 -10.55 -29.59 -3.51
C VAL A 127 -11.34 -30.88 -3.57
N SER A 128 -11.46 -31.57 -2.45
CA SER A 128 -12.24 -32.81 -2.33
C SER A 128 -13.23 -32.72 -1.18
N THR A 129 -14.43 -33.23 -1.40
CA THR A 129 -15.46 -33.40 -0.36
C THR A 129 -15.59 -34.88 0.04
N GLY A 130 -14.56 -35.69 -0.20
CA GLY A 130 -14.55 -37.14 0.07
C GLY A 130 -15.63 -37.89 -0.73
N GLY A 131 -15.97 -37.42 -1.92
CA GLY A 131 -17.02 -38.00 -2.76
C GLY A 131 -18.45 -37.62 -2.36
N ASN A 132 -18.65 -36.79 -1.32
CA ASN A 132 -20.00 -36.46 -0.82
C ASN A 132 -20.73 -35.43 -1.68
N SER A 133 -20.03 -34.44 -2.23
CA SER A 133 -20.66 -33.40 -3.04
C SER A 133 -19.70 -32.82 -4.09
N PRO A 134 -19.73 -33.31 -5.33
CA PRO A 134 -18.95 -32.74 -6.44
C PRO A 134 -19.32 -31.27 -6.71
N LEU A 135 -20.59 -30.88 -6.49
CA LEU A 135 -21.06 -29.52 -6.66
C LEU A 135 -20.42 -28.56 -5.64
N LEU A 136 -20.36 -28.97 -4.36
CA LEU A 136 -19.71 -28.18 -3.31
C LEU A 136 -18.21 -28.04 -3.58
N ALA A 137 -17.54 -29.13 -3.98
CA ALA A 137 -16.13 -29.08 -4.36
C ALA A 137 -15.87 -28.11 -5.53
N SER A 138 -16.78 -28.07 -6.51
CA SER A 138 -16.72 -27.13 -7.65
C SER A 138 -16.94 -25.68 -7.22
N HIS A 139 -17.86 -25.44 -6.29
CA HIS A 139 -18.12 -24.11 -5.72
C HIS A 139 -16.90 -23.57 -4.96
N ILE A 140 -16.37 -24.36 -4.02
CA ILE A 140 -15.16 -24.01 -3.26
C ILE A 140 -13.96 -23.76 -4.21
N LYS A 141 -13.80 -24.60 -5.25
CA LYS A 141 -12.80 -24.38 -6.29
C LYS A 141 -12.93 -23.00 -6.92
N LYS A 142 -14.15 -22.55 -7.24
CA LYS A 142 -14.40 -21.26 -7.86
C LYS A 142 -14.00 -20.12 -6.92
N GLU A 143 -14.44 -20.16 -5.66
CA GLU A 143 -14.09 -19.17 -4.65
C GLU A 143 -12.56 -19.05 -4.48
N ILE A 144 -11.87 -20.20 -4.33
CA ILE A 144 -10.40 -20.20 -4.24
C ILE A 144 -9.77 -19.61 -5.50
N ASN A 145 -10.23 -20.02 -6.70
CA ASN A 145 -9.68 -19.52 -7.97
C ASN A 145 -9.85 -18.01 -8.16
N ASP A 146 -10.94 -17.45 -7.63
CA ASP A 146 -11.20 -16.01 -7.71
C ASP A 146 -10.37 -15.21 -6.68
N ALA A 147 -10.04 -15.84 -5.54
CA ALA A 147 -9.27 -15.22 -4.46
C ALA A 147 -7.75 -15.29 -4.65
N ILE A 148 -7.22 -16.29 -5.36
CA ILE A 148 -5.78 -16.47 -5.52
C ILE A 148 -5.20 -15.62 -6.65
N ARG A 149 -3.94 -15.20 -6.47
CA ARG A 149 -3.16 -14.51 -7.52
C ARG A 149 -3.03 -15.40 -8.76
N LYS A 150 -3.07 -14.79 -9.93
CA LYS A 150 -2.99 -15.50 -11.22
C LYS A 150 -1.55 -15.83 -11.65
N ASP A 151 -0.55 -15.29 -10.96
CA ASP A 151 0.88 -15.41 -11.28
C ASP A 151 1.64 -16.40 -10.38
N TYR A 152 0.98 -17.13 -9.48
CA TYR A 152 1.65 -18.08 -8.60
C TYR A 152 2.42 -19.17 -9.37
N GLY A 153 1.91 -19.64 -10.49
CA GLY A 153 2.60 -20.62 -11.33
C GLY A 153 3.93 -20.09 -11.86
N GLN A 154 3.94 -18.87 -12.37
CA GLN A 154 5.16 -18.23 -12.84
C GLN A 154 6.17 -17.99 -11.68
N ILE A 155 5.68 -17.51 -10.53
CA ILE A 155 6.52 -17.32 -9.33
C ILE A 155 7.14 -18.62 -8.89
N ALA A 156 6.37 -19.72 -8.81
CA ALA A 156 6.88 -21.04 -8.42
C ALA A 156 7.97 -21.54 -9.37
N LYS A 157 7.79 -21.38 -10.68
CA LYS A 157 8.76 -21.73 -11.71
C LYS A 157 10.06 -20.96 -11.62
N GLU A 158 9.97 -19.64 -11.37
CA GLU A 158 11.14 -18.79 -11.17
C GLU A 158 11.89 -19.14 -9.88
N MET A 159 11.17 -19.36 -8.78
CA MET A 159 11.76 -19.83 -7.52
C MET A 159 12.43 -21.21 -7.67
N GLY A 160 11.82 -22.09 -8.43
CA GLY A 160 12.38 -23.42 -8.74
C GLY A 160 13.72 -23.35 -9.46
N LYS A 161 13.89 -22.41 -10.41
CA LYS A 161 15.17 -22.21 -11.11
C LYS A 161 16.28 -21.71 -10.17
N GLU A 162 15.95 -20.88 -9.20
CA GLU A 162 16.92 -20.35 -8.23
C GLU A 162 17.18 -21.31 -7.06
N ARG A 163 16.26 -22.25 -6.80
CA ARG A 163 16.35 -23.21 -5.69
C ARG A 163 17.66 -23.99 -5.66
N GLN A 164 18.16 -24.45 -6.80
CA GLN A 164 19.41 -25.22 -6.86
C GLN A 164 20.60 -24.40 -6.35
N LYS A 165 20.66 -23.10 -6.67
CA LYS A 165 21.70 -22.19 -6.20
C LYS A 165 21.63 -21.97 -4.69
N VAL A 166 20.40 -21.86 -4.15
CA VAL A 166 20.17 -21.66 -2.71
C VAL A 166 20.51 -22.92 -1.93
N LEU A 167 20.25 -24.12 -2.49
CA LEU A 167 20.59 -25.40 -1.85
C LEU A 167 22.11 -25.63 -1.71
N MET A 168 22.96 -24.88 -2.42
CA MET A 168 24.42 -24.92 -2.26
C MET A 168 24.90 -24.07 -1.06
N GLN A 169 24.05 -23.25 -0.47
CA GLN A 169 24.36 -22.43 0.72
C GLN A 169 24.22 -23.26 2.03
N LYS A 170 24.71 -22.70 3.14
CA LYS A 170 24.54 -23.31 4.47
C LYS A 170 23.06 -23.39 4.85
N GLU A 171 22.67 -24.44 5.54
CA GLU A 171 21.28 -24.74 5.88
C GLU A 171 20.60 -23.58 6.65
N GLU A 172 21.32 -22.95 7.56
CA GLU A 172 20.86 -21.81 8.37
C GLU A 172 20.52 -20.57 7.52
N GLU A 173 21.25 -20.36 6.42
CA GLU A 173 21.04 -19.22 5.51
C GLU A 173 19.93 -19.46 4.46
N ARG A 174 19.64 -20.73 4.14
CA ARG A 174 18.68 -21.09 3.08
C ARG A 174 17.29 -20.52 3.32
N ARG A 175 16.81 -20.61 4.57
CA ARG A 175 15.48 -20.14 4.94
C ARG A 175 15.36 -18.64 4.71
N GLU A 176 16.32 -17.86 5.19
CA GLU A 176 16.34 -16.41 5.05
C GLU A 176 16.41 -15.99 3.56
N ILE A 177 17.20 -16.69 2.75
CA ILE A 177 17.29 -16.43 1.32
C ILE A 177 15.93 -16.71 0.63
N PHE A 178 15.27 -17.84 0.96
CA PHE A 178 13.95 -18.14 0.40
C PHE A 178 12.88 -17.15 0.85
N GLU A 179 12.88 -16.71 2.09
CA GLU A 179 11.97 -15.67 2.60
C GLU A 179 12.17 -14.36 1.85
N LYS A 180 13.41 -13.90 1.67
CA LYS A 180 13.72 -12.71 0.87
C LYS A 180 13.31 -12.85 -0.62
N MET A 181 13.48 -14.03 -1.20
CA MET A 181 13.02 -14.30 -2.57
C MET A 181 11.49 -14.23 -2.66
N MET A 182 10.80 -14.83 -1.70
CA MET A 182 9.34 -14.84 -1.63
C MET A 182 8.80 -13.41 -1.46
N ASP A 183 9.38 -12.63 -0.54
CA ASP A 183 9.03 -11.22 -0.35
C ASP A 183 9.23 -10.38 -1.62
N ARG A 184 10.32 -10.62 -2.35
CA ARG A 184 10.58 -9.94 -3.64
C ARG A 184 9.53 -10.27 -4.69
N LYS A 185 9.08 -11.54 -4.76
CA LYS A 185 8.14 -12.03 -5.79
C LYS A 185 6.68 -11.78 -5.42
N LEU A 186 6.31 -11.95 -4.16
CA LEU A 186 4.94 -11.75 -3.68
C LEU A 186 4.64 -10.30 -3.30
N GLY A 187 5.67 -9.48 -3.17
CA GLY A 187 5.65 -8.17 -2.56
C GLY A 187 5.74 -8.27 -1.04
N SER A 188 6.70 -7.55 -0.46
CA SER A 188 6.86 -7.50 1.00
C SER A 188 5.58 -7.04 1.68
N LYS A 189 5.20 -7.70 2.78
CA LYS A 189 4.19 -7.17 3.71
C LYS A 189 4.77 -6.11 4.64
N VAL A 190 6.07 -5.88 4.61
CA VAL A 190 6.74 -4.81 5.36
C VAL A 190 6.69 -3.54 4.51
N ILE A 191 6.18 -2.46 5.11
CA ILE A 191 6.20 -1.12 4.53
C ILE A 191 7.16 -0.27 5.37
N ARG A 192 8.19 0.26 4.72
CA ARG A 192 9.22 1.09 5.36
C ARG A 192 8.81 2.55 5.24
N ILE A 193 8.67 3.21 6.39
CA ILE A 193 8.21 4.60 6.49
C ILE A 193 9.38 5.46 6.95
N GLY A 194 9.83 6.34 6.05
CA GLY A 194 10.88 7.30 6.33
C GLY A 194 10.39 8.50 7.14
N THR A 195 11.17 8.92 8.11
CA THR A 195 10.90 10.11 8.92
C THR A 195 12.17 10.74 9.45
N ARG A 196 12.09 12.01 9.88
CA ARG A 196 13.16 12.69 10.58
C ARG A 196 13.28 12.23 12.04
N GLY A 197 14.44 12.44 12.64
CA GLY A 197 14.72 12.04 14.03
C GLY A 197 14.06 12.91 15.11
N SER A 198 13.39 14.04 14.77
CA SER A 198 12.77 14.91 15.76
C SER A 198 11.57 14.25 16.43
N ALA A 199 11.30 14.60 17.71
CA ALA A 199 10.16 14.08 18.46
C ALA A 199 8.82 14.34 17.73
N LEU A 200 8.65 15.53 17.14
CA LEU A 200 7.45 15.88 16.37
C LEU A 200 7.31 15.01 15.12
N ALA A 201 8.37 14.80 14.35
CA ALA A 201 8.32 13.98 13.15
C ALA A 201 8.00 12.52 13.48
N ARG A 202 8.59 11.96 14.53
CA ARG A 202 8.26 10.60 15.00
C ARG A 202 6.79 10.48 15.41
N LYS A 203 6.28 11.45 16.19
CA LYS A 203 4.87 11.46 16.59
C LYS A 203 3.92 11.54 15.39
N GLN A 204 4.27 12.33 14.37
CA GLN A 204 3.50 12.41 13.12
C GLN A 204 3.53 11.07 12.37
N THR A 205 4.67 10.39 12.35
CA THR A 205 4.80 9.07 11.74
C THR A 205 3.98 8.01 12.48
N ASP A 206 3.97 8.04 13.82
CA ASP A 206 3.15 7.13 14.64
C ASP A 206 1.66 7.32 14.32
N MET A 207 1.18 8.56 14.15
CA MET A 207 -0.21 8.84 13.76
C MET A 207 -0.56 8.27 12.39
N VAL A 208 0.36 8.37 11.41
CA VAL A 208 0.17 7.77 10.08
C VAL A 208 0.12 6.24 10.18
N ILE A 209 1.04 5.64 10.94
CA ILE A 209 1.08 4.18 11.16
C ILE A 209 -0.20 3.69 11.82
N GLU A 210 -0.74 4.41 12.79
CA GLU A 210 -1.99 4.06 13.46
C GLU A 210 -3.17 4.05 12.48
N SER A 211 -3.27 5.06 11.63
CA SER A 211 -4.27 5.12 10.57
C SER A 211 -4.11 3.98 9.55
N LEU A 212 -2.87 3.69 9.13
CA LEU A 212 -2.58 2.60 8.19
C LEU A 212 -2.84 1.23 8.80
N LYS A 213 -2.50 0.99 10.07
CA LYS A 213 -2.76 -0.27 10.78
C LYS A 213 -4.24 -0.61 10.88
N SER A 214 -5.09 0.39 11.08
CA SER A 214 -6.54 0.19 11.15
C SER A 214 -7.12 -0.29 9.82
N THR A 215 -6.54 0.14 8.69
CA THR A 215 -7.02 -0.20 7.34
C THR A 215 -6.32 -1.44 6.77
N PHE A 216 -5.05 -1.66 7.13
CA PHE A 216 -4.19 -2.73 6.62
C PHE A 216 -3.55 -3.53 7.76
N PRO A 217 -4.31 -4.30 8.56
CA PRO A 217 -3.83 -4.99 9.76
C PRO A 217 -2.78 -6.08 9.47
N ASP A 218 -2.76 -6.64 8.25
CA ASP A 218 -1.84 -7.71 7.85
C ASP A 218 -0.42 -7.23 7.50
N TYR A 219 -0.18 -5.90 7.50
CA TYR A 219 1.10 -5.32 7.14
C TYR A 219 1.95 -5.01 8.36
N GLN A 220 3.25 -5.17 8.21
CA GLN A 220 4.26 -4.73 9.17
C GLN A 220 4.78 -3.36 8.75
N TRP A 221 4.96 -2.48 9.72
CA TRP A 221 5.37 -1.09 9.53
C TRP A 221 6.73 -0.89 10.18
N GLU A 222 7.73 -0.59 9.37
CA GLU A 222 9.09 -0.33 9.82
C GLU A 222 9.38 1.17 9.71
N VAL A 223 9.80 1.78 10.83
CA VAL A 223 10.16 3.20 10.84
C VAL A 223 11.66 3.35 10.56
N VAL A 224 11.98 4.00 9.45
CA VAL A 224 13.35 4.31 9.05
C VAL A 224 13.64 5.78 9.39
N VAL A 225 14.48 5.99 10.39
CA VAL A 225 14.88 7.34 10.81
C VAL A 225 16.03 7.83 9.95
N LEU A 226 15.79 8.89 9.19
CA LEU A 226 16.78 9.52 8.32
C LEU A 226 17.30 10.82 8.93
N THR A 227 18.61 10.99 8.91
CA THR A 227 19.28 12.20 9.39
C THR A 227 19.53 13.12 8.20
N THR A 228 18.90 14.28 8.20
CA THR A 228 19.05 15.27 7.11
C THR A 228 20.24 16.21 7.33
N LYS A 229 20.72 16.86 6.26
CA LYS A 229 21.78 17.89 6.34
C LYS A 229 21.39 19.03 7.28
N GLY A 230 20.10 19.38 7.28
CA GLY A 230 19.56 20.41 8.19
C GLY A 230 19.58 20.01 9.65
N ASP A 231 19.52 18.71 9.97
CA ASP A 231 19.63 18.23 11.34
C ASP A 231 21.10 18.23 11.85
N LYS A 232 22.08 18.10 10.93
CA LYS A 232 23.51 18.08 11.25
C LYS A 232 24.15 19.47 11.41
N ARG A 233 23.64 20.49 10.69
CA ARG A 233 24.23 21.84 10.66
C ARG A 233 23.31 22.89 11.27
N ARG A 234 23.15 22.85 12.59
CA ARG A 234 22.28 23.76 13.35
C ARG A 234 22.80 25.21 13.41
N ASP A 235 24.09 25.42 13.10
CA ASP A 235 24.79 26.69 13.33
C ASP A 235 24.88 27.59 12.08
N VAL A 236 24.43 27.11 10.89
CA VAL A 236 24.54 27.85 9.63
C VAL A 236 23.18 28.38 9.19
N PRO A 237 23.05 29.65 8.75
CA PRO A 237 21.77 30.20 8.26
C PRO A 237 21.16 29.37 7.12
N ILE A 238 19.85 29.13 7.15
CA ILE A 238 19.15 28.37 6.08
C ILE A 238 19.30 29.05 4.72
N THR A 239 19.38 30.37 4.71
CA THR A 239 19.62 31.19 3.52
C THR A 239 20.97 30.90 2.83
N SER A 240 21.98 30.39 3.56
CA SER A 240 23.30 30.06 3.00
C SER A 240 23.30 28.72 2.23
N PHE A 241 22.21 27.92 2.31
CA PHE A 241 22.05 26.66 1.56
C PHE A 241 21.22 26.83 0.28
N GLY A 242 21.01 28.04 -0.21
CA GLY A 242 20.26 28.29 -1.44
C GLY A 242 18.75 28.07 -1.32
N GLY A 243 18.21 28.03 -0.09
CA GLY A 243 16.77 28.01 0.16
C GLY A 243 16.03 26.72 -0.25
N LYS A 244 16.73 25.69 -0.77
CA LYS A 244 16.08 24.45 -1.22
C LYS A 244 16.09 23.38 -0.13
N ALA A 245 14.92 22.93 0.24
CA ALA A 245 14.53 21.63 0.85
C ALA A 245 15.57 20.88 1.72
N VAL A 246 16.40 21.57 2.49
CA VAL A 246 17.55 21.02 3.28
C VAL A 246 17.12 19.92 4.28
N PHE A 247 15.82 19.79 4.51
CA PHE A 247 15.25 18.81 5.46
C PHE A 247 14.55 17.63 4.79
N VAL A 248 14.48 17.59 3.45
CA VAL A 248 13.65 16.62 2.72
C VAL A 248 14.48 15.86 1.69
N GLU A 249 15.59 16.40 1.19
CA GLU A 249 16.40 15.85 0.10
C GLU A 249 16.82 14.38 0.33
N GLU A 250 17.31 14.04 1.54
CA GLU A 250 17.73 12.68 1.86
C GLU A 250 16.54 11.71 1.96
N ILE A 251 15.37 12.20 2.35
CA ILE A 251 14.14 11.40 2.44
C ILE A 251 13.61 11.14 1.04
N GLU A 252 13.54 12.15 0.19
CA GLU A 252 13.15 12.00 -1.23
C GLU A 252 14.13 11.08 -1.99
N GLN A 253 15.43 11.14 -1.67
CA GLN A 253 16.40 10.22 -2.26
C GLN A 253 16.14 8.77 -1.80
N ALA A 254 15.87 8.54 -0.53
CA ALA A 254 15.55 7.22 0.00
C ALA A 254 14.24 6.65 -0.59
N LEU A 255 13.24 7.52 -0.88
CA LEU A 255 12.07 7.13 -1.67
C LEU A 255 12.45 6.76 -3.10
N ALA A 256 13.25 7.62 -3.77
CA ALA A 256 13.69 7.41 -5.15
C ALA A 256 14.49 6.11 -5.30
N ASP A 257 15.34 5.76 -4.35
CA ASP A 257 16.14 4.53 -4.36
C ASP A 257 15.36 3.29 -3.90
N GLY A 258 14.14 3.47 -3.35
CA GLY A 258 13.34 2.37 -2.81
C GLY A 258 13.87 1.83 -1.48
N THR A 259 14.69 2.60 -0.75
CA THR A 259 15.14 2.27 0.61
C THR A 259 13.96 2.39 1.59
N ILE A 260 13.05 3.31 1.33
CA ILE A 260 11.76 3.48 2.01
C ILE A 260 10.62 3.44 1.00
N ASP A 261 9.43 3.10 1.45
CA ASP A 261 8.23 2.97 0.61
C ASP A 261 7.31 4.18 0.72
N MET A 262 7.30 4.86 1.87
CA MET A 262 6.59 6.11 2.15
C MET A 262 7.46 7.04 2.97
N ALA A 263 7.17 8.33 2.93
CA ALA A 263 7.73 9.34 3.83
C ALA A 263 6.63 10.17 4.49
N VAL A 264 6.85 10.54 5.75
CA VAL A 264 5.90 11.36 6.52
C VAL A 264 6.50 12.73 6.80
N HIS A 265 5.73 13.77 6.44
CA HIS A 265 6.17 15.15 6.52
C HIS A 265 5.13 16.06 7.18
N SER A 266 5.61 17.13 7.81
CA SER A 266 4.78 18.32 7.98
C SER A 266 4.63 18.98 6.60
N ALA A 267 3.43 19.07 6.06
CA ALA A 267 3.19 19.50 4.68
C ALA A 267 3.78 20.88 4.35
N LYS A 268 3.76 21.79 5.32
CA LYS A 268 4.33 23.16 5.17
C LYS A 268 5.85 23.19 4.98
N ASP A 269 6.56 22.12 5.32
CA ASP A 269 8.02 22.04 5.24
C ASP A 269 8.48 21.30 3.95
N MET A 270 7.53 20.80 3.14
CA MET A 270 7.80 20.11 1.89
C MET A 270 8.15 21.07 0.75
N PRO A 271 9.05 20.67 -0.17
CA PRO A 271 9.31 21.44 -1.37
C PRO A 271 8.07 21.53 -2.27
N ASN A 272 7.99 22.60 -3.05
CA ASN A 272 6.96 22.77 -4.06
C ASN A 272 7.61 23.22 -5.38
N PRO A 273 7.52 22.42 -6.46
CA PRO A 273 6.90 21.09 -6.53
C PRO A 273 7.69 20.00 -5.80
N CYS A 274 7.11 18.79 -5.67
CA CYS A 274 7.83 17.60 -5.21
C CYS A 274 8.90 17.21 -6.23
N LYS A 275 9.88 16.39 -5.82
CA LYS A 275 10.89 15.82 -6.72
C LYS A 275 10.20 14.96 -7.80
N GLU A 276 10.74 14.98 -9.02
CA GLU A 276 10.24 14.19 -10.15
C GLU A 276 10.10 12.70 -9.79
N GLY A 277 8.93 12.12 -10.10
CA GLY A 277 8.58 10.74 -9.78
C GLY A 277 8.07 10.52 -8.36
N LEU A 278 8.02 11.57 -7.52
CA LEU A 278 7.44 11.53 -6.18
C LEU A 278 6.18 12.39 -6.12
N THR A 279 5.25 11.99 -5.27
CA THR A 279 3.98 12.70 -5.11
C THR A 279 3.47 12.62 -3.67
N ILE A 280 2.68 13.61 -3.27
CA ILE A 280 1.88 13.53 -2.06
C ILE A 280 0.70 12.59 -2.36
N ALA A 281 0.74 11.40 -1.81
CA ALA A 281 -0.28 10.37 -2.04
C ALA A 281 -1.47 10.48 -1.09
N GLY A 282 -1.29 11.12 0.07
CA GLY A 282 -2.36 11.27 1.05
C GLY A 282 -2.00 12.21 2.19
N THR A 283 -3.01 12.54 2.99
CA THR A 283 -2.88 13.38 4.19
C THR A 283 -3.73 12.83 5.32
N LEU A 284 -3.32 13.07 6.56
CA LEU A 284 -4.22 12.92 7.70
C LEU A 284 -5.13 14.15 7.85
N PRO A 285 -6.22 14.06 8.63
CA PRO A 285 -7.07 15.20 8.95
C PRO A 285 -6.25 16.39 9.43
N ARG A 286 -6.63 17.60 8.96
CA ARG A 286 -5.96 18.84 9.33
C ARG A 286 -6.22 19.15 10.80
N ALA A 287 -5.16 19.39 11.57
CA ALA A 287 -5.24 19.82 12.96
C ALA A 287 -5.45 21.34 13.09
N CYS A 288 -5.29 21.90 14.30
CA CYS A 288 -5.41 23.34 14.53
C CYS A 288 -4.40 24.15 13.70
N ILE A 289 -4.92 25.02 12.83
CA ILE A 289 -4.13 25.79 11.86
C ILE A 289 -3.48 27.06 12.45
N GLN A 290 -3.90 27.47 13.65
CA GLN A 290 -3.49 28.73 14.25
C GLN A 290 -2.02 28.73 14.65
N ASP A 291 -1.43 29.91 14.65
CA ASP A 291 -0.19 30.17 15.33
C ASP A 291 -0.47 30.63 16.77
N VAL A 292 0.46 30.33 17.66
CA VAL A 292 0.34 30.64 19.09
C VAL A 292 1.55 31.42 19.55
N LEU A 293 1.30 32.52 20.23
CA LEU A 293 2.30 33.24 20.99
C LEU A 293 2.43 32.57 22.36
N VAL A 294 3.60 32.05 22.64
CA VAL A 294 3.91 31.34 23.90
C VAL A 294 4.80 32.27 24.75
N THR A 295 4.43 32.44 26.01
CA THR A 295 5.14 33.31 26.97
C THR A 295 5.32 32.59 28.29
N LYS A 296 6.16 33.12 29.17
CA LYS A 296 6.18 32.70 30.58
C LYS A 296 4.90 33.17 31.26
N LYS A 297 4.40 32.37 32.19
CA LYS A 297 3.21 32.67 32.98
C LYS A 297 3.34 34.02 33.72
N GLY A 298 2.24 34.77 33.72
CA GLY A 298 2.14 36.06 34.39
C GLY A 298 2.74 37.22 33.59
N ARG A 299 3.17 37.01 32.34
CA ARG A 299 3.60 38.10 31.46
C ARG A 299 2.44 38.55 30.57
N SER A 300 1.85 39.65 30.94
CA SER A 300 0.86 40.33 30.10
C SER A 300 1.57 41.16 29.03
N PHE A 301 1.17 41.00 27.75
CA PHE A 301 1.65 41.91 26.67
C PHE A 301 0.68 43.08 26.54
N VAL A 302 1.18 44.21 26.93
CA VAL A 302 0.54 45.49 26.57
C VAL A 302 1.12 45.91 25.23
N THR A 303 0.29 46.31 24.29
CA THR A 303 0.66 46.71 22.91
C THR A 303 1.72 47.81 22.86
N GLU A 304 1.91 48.55 23.95
CA GLU A 304 2.84 49.65 24.07
C GLU A 304 4.23 49.31 24.58
N GLU A 305 4.42 48.08 25.13
CA GLU A 305 5.72 47.64 25.63
C GLU A 305 6.58 46.99 24.54
N THR A 306 7.88 47.32 24.56
CA THR A 306 8.86 46.62 23.72
C THR A 306 9.14 45.23 24.28
N PHE A 307 9.02 44.19 23.43
CA PHE A 307 9.36 42.81 23.78
C PHE A 307 10.09 42.07 22.66
N VAL A 308 10.89 41.08 23.01
CA VAL A 308 11.65 40.26 22.07
C VAL A 308 10.88 38.98 21.75
N ALA A 309 10.46 38.86 20.49
CA ALA A 309 9.78 37.66 20.00
C ALA A 309 10.70 36.77 19.15
N GLY A 310 10.76 35.50 19.47
CA GLY A 310 11.54 34.51 18.73
C GLY A 310 10.73 33.91 17.57
N THR A 311 11.21 34.07 16.34
CA THR A 311 10.68 33.40 15.15
C THR A 311 11.72 33.31 14.05
N GLY A 312 11.80 32.19 13.35
CA GLY A 312 12.60 32.04 12.12
C GLY A 312 11.76 32.13 10.84
N SER A 313 10.47 32.51 10.95
CA SER A 313 9.55 32.60 9.82
C SER A 313 9.31 34.09 9.44
N LEU A 314 9.68 34.44 8.21
CA LEU A 314 9.40 35.80 7.68
C LEU A 314 7.91 36.10 7.65
N ARG A 315 7.06 35.10 7.33
CA ARG A 315 5.60 35.23 7.38
C ARG A 315 5.10 35.71 8.75
N ARG A 316 5.59 35.04 9.82
CA ARG A 316 5.22 35.39 11.20
C ARG A 316 5.78 36.75 11.59
N LYS A 317 7.03 37.00 11.22
CA LYS A 317 7.68 38.29 11.52
C LYS A 317 6.85 39.47 11.00
N TRP A 318 6.54 39.48 9.70
CA TRP A 318 5.77 40.56 9.08
C TRP A 318 4.40 40.80 9.71
N GLN A 319 3.68 39.74 10.00
CA GLN A 319 2.36 39.81 10.62
C GLN A 319 2.43 40.23 12.09
N LEU A 320 3.46 39.75 12.82
CA LEU A 320 3.65 40.16 14.22
C LEU A 320 4.02 41.64 14.35
N GLU A 321 4.90 42.15 13.50
CA GLU A 321 5.31 43.56 13.48
C GLU A 321 4.13 44.48 13.15
N LYS A 322 3.16 44.03 12.34
CA LYS A 322 1.91 44.76 12.12
C LYS A 322 1.00 44.77 13.36
N LEU A 323 0.92 43.66 14.10
CA LEU A 323 0.07 43.56 15.29
C LEU A 323 0.67 44.24 16.50
N PHE A 324 1.99 44.24 16.62
CA PHE A 324 2.73 44.81 17.75
C PHE A 324 3.86 45.70 17.21
N PRO A 325 3.61 46.99 17.01
CA PRO A 325 4.60 47.89 16.41
C PRO A 325 5.93 47.98 17.17
N ASN A 326 5.93 47.68 18.46
CA ASN A 326 7.12 47.74 19.32
C ASN A 326 7.81 46.36 19.52
N VAL A 327 7.39 45.31 18.76
CA VAL A 327 8.04 44.01 18.85
C VAL A 327 9.42 44.01 18.18
N VAL A 328 10.38 43.38 18.83
CA VAL A 328 11.69 43.08 18.23
C VAL A 328 11.76 41.62 17.88
N CYS A 329 11.62 41.28 16.59
CA CYS A 329 11.71 39.91 16.11
C CYS A 329 13.18 39.47 16.03
N LYS A 330 13.52 38.35 16.69
CA LYS A 330 14.84 37.72 16.61
C LYS A 330 14.72 36.30 16.03
N ASP A 331 15.76 35.86 15.28
CA ASP A 331 15.80 34.52 14.70
C ASP A 331 15.78 33.42 15.80
N LEU A 332 14.88 32.47 15.68
CA LEU A 332 14.69 31.39 16.63
C LEU A 332 14.77 30.04 15.89
N ARG A 333 15.74 29.23 16.30
CA ARG A 333 15.99 27.91 15.72
C ARG A 333 15.89 26.77 16.72
N GLY A 334 15.73 25.57 16.18
CA GLY A 334 15.58 24.35 16.92
C GLY A 334 14.20 23.71 16.73
N ASN A 335 14.01 22.53 17.28
CA ASN A 335 12.70 21.88 17.36
C ASN A 335 11.81 22.61 18.41
N VAL A 336 10.52 22.24 18.47
CA VAL A 336 9.55 22.89 19.34
C VAL A 336 10.03 22.93 20.81
N GLY A 337 10.48 21.78 21.34
CA GLY A 337 10.98 21.72 22.72
C GLY A 337 12.20 22.60 22.96
N THR A 338 13.16 22.64 22.02
CA THR A 338 14.33 23.54 22.13
C THR A 338 13.93 25.02 22.12
N ARG A 339 12.90 25.39 21.35
CA ARG A 339 12.40 26.78 21.28
C ARG A 339 11.73 27.20 22.60
N ILE A 340 10.96 26.31 23.20
CA ILE A 340 10.34 26.51 24.51
C ILE A 340 11.43 26.66 25.58
N GLU A 341 12.45 25.82 25.54
CA GLU A 341 13.54 25.90 26.51
C GLU A 341 14.31 27.23 26.43
N LYS A 342 14.55 27.77 25.23
CA LYS A 342 15.13 29.10 25.04
C LYS A 342 14.25 30.21 25.61
N LEU A 343 12.92 30.08 25.53
CA LEU A 343 11.97 30.98 26.20
C LEU A 343 12.10 30.85 27.72
N ARG A 344 12.16 29.65 28.29
CA ARG A 344 12.35 29.42 29.71
C ARG A 344 13.65 30.00 30.24
N GLN A 345 14.72 29.93 29.44
CA GLN A 345 16.02 30.55 29.75
C GLN A 345 16.04 32.07 29.64
N GLY A 346 14.94 32.70 29.17
CA GLY A 346 14.85 34.16 29.06
C GLY A 346 15.60 34.77 27.86
N GLN A 347 15.98 33.93 26.86
CA GLN A 347 16.58 34.45 25.62
C GLN A 347 15.57 35.22 24.78
N TYR A 348 14.28 34.97 24.98
CA TYR A 348 13.14 35.63 24.33
C TYR A 348 12.07 35.88 25.38
N ASP A 349 11.28 36.94 25.16
CA ASP A 349 10.10 37.26 25.96
C ASP A 349 8.88 36.44 25.52
N ALA A 350 8.83 36.14 24.22
CA ALA A 350 7.82 35.29 23.60
C ALA A 350 8.41 34.46 22.45
N VAL A 351 7.76 33.37 22.13
CA VAL A 351 8.08 32.57 20.90
C VAL A 351 6.79 32.30 20.15
N ILE A 352 6.86 32.22 18.80
CA ILE A 352 5.68 31.90 17.98
C ILE A 352 5.82 30.48 17.43
N LEU A 353 4.83 29.68 17.75
CA LEU A 353 4.79 28.25 17.36
C LEU A 353 3.44 27.92 16.71
N ALA A 354 3.40 26.88 15.87
CA ALA A 354 2.12 26.37 15.36
C ALA A 354 1.42 25.52 16.42
N ALA A 355 0.13 25.76 16.66
CA ALA A 355 -0.68 25.06 17.64
C ALA A 355 -0.60 23.53 17.47
N ALA A 356 -0.76 23.03 16.24
CA ALA A 356 -0.65 21.59 15.93
C ALA A 356 0.69 20.97 16.36
N GLY A 357 1.79 21.73 16.33
CA GLY A 357 3.10 21.24 16.79
C GLY A 357 3.19 21.12 18.30
N LEU A 358 2.58 22.04 19.04
CA LEU A 358 2.46 22.03 20.50
C LEU A 358 1.54 20.88 20.94
N GLU A 359 0.37 20.77 20.32
CA GLU A 359 -0.65 19.75 20.62
C GLU A 359 -0.09 18.34 20.47
N ARG A 360 0.54 18.05 19.32
CA ARG A 360 1.10 16.73 19.02
C ARG A 360 2.21 16.30 19.98
N GLN A 361 2.86 17.27 20.64
CA GLN A 361 3.89 17.00 21.65
C GLN A 361 3.38 17.11 23.09
N GLY A 362 2.10 17.38 23.31
CA GLY A 362 1.51 17.54 24.64
C GLY A 362 1.99 18.80 25.40
N LEU A 363 2.41 19.84 24.67
CA LEU A 363 3.04 21.05 25.24
C LEU A 363 2.07 22.24 25.38
N LEU A 364 0.75 22.00 25.32
CA LEU A 364 -0.28 23.06 25.47
C LEU A 364 -0.73 23.29 26.93
N GLN A 365 -0.24 22.50 27.87
CA GLN A 365 -0.66 22.53 29.28
C GLN A 365 0.52 22.67 30.24
N GLU A 366 1.63 23.24 29.77
CA GLU A 366 2.79 23.48 30.63
C GLU A 366 2.44 24.53 31.70
N PRO A 367 2.62 24.24 32.98
CA PRO A 367 2.13 25.08 34.08
C PRO A 367 2.86 26.43 34.22
N ASP A 368 4.04 26.54 33.61
CA ASP A 368 4.90 27.70 33.62
C ASP A 368 4.75 28.60 32.38
N LEU A 369 3.86 28.23 31.45
CA LEU A 369 3.66 28.92 30.17
C LEU A 369 2.22 29.44 30.02
N GLU A 370 2.06 30.47 29.20
CA GLU A 370 0.79 31.00 28.73
C GLU A 370 0.74 31.00 27.21
N TYR A 371 -0.45 30.81 26.64
CA TYR A 371 -0.68 30.56 25.22
C TYR A 371 -1.76 31.52 24.69
N ARG A 372 -1.36 32.45 23.80
CA ARG A 372 -2.30 33.28 23.05
C ARG A 372 -2.40 32.78 21.63
N TYR A 373 -3.56 32.24 21.26
CA TYR A 373 -3.89 31.87 19.91
C TYR A 373 -4.19 33.11 19.06
N PHE A 374 -3.53 33.22 17.91
CA PHE A 374 -3.88 34.25 16.94
C PHE A 374 -5.10 33.77 16.14
N THR A 375 -6.02 34.70 15.87
CA THR A 375 -7.08 34.48 14.89
C THR A 375 -6.48 34.42 13.48
N ILE A 376 -7.24 33.92 12.51
CA ILE A 376 -6.77 33.83 11.11
C ILE A 376 -6.57 35.24 10.51
N ASP A 377 -7.37 36.22 10.94
CA ASP A 377 -7.26 37.59 10.50
C ASP A 377 -6.02 38.31 11.12
N GLU A 378 -5.61 37.91 12.31
CA GLU A 378 -4.37 38.40 12.95
C GLU A 378 -3.13 37.75 12.32
N MET A 379 -3.17 36.43 12.06
CA MET A 379 -2.00 35.73 11.55
C MET A 379 -2.42 34.57 10.59
N LEU A 380 -2.39 34.88 9.30
CA LEU A 380 -2.68 33.88 8.26
C LEU A 380 -1.60 32.80 8.25
N PRO A 381 -1.97 31.48 8.31
CA PRO A 381 -1.03 30.39 8.42
C PRO A 381 -0.19 30.18 7.14
N ALA A 382 0.86 29.40 7.25
CA ALA A 382 1.61 28.93 6.08
C ALA A 382 0.78 27.89 5.29
N ALA A 383 1.00 27.80 3.98
CA ALA A 383 0.42 26.73 3.17
C ALA A 383 0.77 25.37 3.76
N GLY A 384 -0.22 24.47 3.88
CA GLY A 384 -0.08 23.13 4.47
C GLY A 384 0.13 23.13 5.98
N GLN A 385 -0.02 24.26 6.70
CA GLN A 385 0.11 24.28 8.16
C GLN A 385 -0.91 23.33 8.79
N ALA A 386 -0.45 22.56 9.79
CA ALA A 386 -1.20 21.56 10.54
C ALA A 386 -1.53 20.25 9.78
N ILE A 387 -1.20 20.14 8.50
CA ILE A 387 -1.37 18.92 7.70
C ILE A 387 -0.14 18.03 7.83
N ILE A 388 -0.39 16.71 8.04
CA ILE A 388 0.61 15.65 7.90
C ILE A 388 0.44 15.08 6.50
N ALA A 389 1.49 15.11 5.68
CA ALA A 389 1.49 14.59 4.34
C ALA A 389 2.26 13.26 4.25
N ILE A 390 1.76 12.37 3.41
CA ILE A 390 2.38 11.08 3.08
C ILE A 390 2.88 11.18 1.63
N GLU A 391 4.18 11.11 1.45
CA GLU A 391 4.85 11.15 0.15
C GLU A 391 5.27 9.75 -0.27
N THR A 392 5.09 9.41 -1.55
CA THR A 392 5.44 8.11 -2.14
C THR A 392 5.87 8.27 -3.59
N LYS A 393 6.39 7.20 -4.19
CA LYS A 393 6.41 7.07 -5.64
C LYS A 393 5.00 6.82 -6.16
N GLU A 394 4.68 7.37 -7.33
CA GLU A 394 3.42 7.12 -8.01
C GLU A 394 3.25 5.65 -8.40
N GLN A 395 1.99 5.21 -8.49
CA GLN A 395 1.60 3.87 -8.95
C GLN A 395 2.21 2.69 -8.16
N THR A 396 2.70 2.95 -6.94
CA THR A 396 3.19 1.90 -6.04
C THR A 396 2.08 1.41 -5.13
N LYS A 397 2.32 0.28 -4.47
CA LYS A 397 1.45 -0.22 -3.40
C LYS A 397 1.33 0.79 -2.24
N ALA A 398 2.46 1.41 -1.87
CA ALA A 398 2.50 2.45 -0.85
C ALA A 398 1.62 3.66 -1.22
N TYR A 399 1.61 4.07 -2.49
CA TYR A 399 0.73 5.11 -3.02
C TYR A 399 -0.75 4.77 -2.79
N THR A 400 -1.18 3.57 -3.19
CA THR A 400 -2.57 3.11 -3.01
C THR A 400 -2.96 3.05 -1.53
N MET A 401 -2.04 2.61 -0.66
CA MET A 401 -2.28 2.55 0.78
C MET A 401 -2.41 3.94 1.41
N ALA A 402 -1.56 4.89 1.01
CA ALA A 402 -1.63 6.28 1.46
C ALA A 402 -2.93 6.97 1.02
N GLN A 403 -3.39 6.72 -0.22
CA GLN A 403 -4.68 7.21 -0.70
C GLN A 403 -5.87 6.67 0.10
N ALA A 404 -5.82 5.38 0.48
CA ALA A 404 -6.90 4.73 1.22
C ALA A 404 -7.12 5.32 2.62
N VAL A 405 -6.08 5.87 3.26
CA VAL A 405 -6.15 6.52 4.58
C VAL A 405 -6.19 8.04 4.51
N SER A 406 -6.22 8.60 3.30
CA SER A 406 -6.18 10.04 3.09
C SER A 406 -7.48 10.74 3.46
N ASP A 407 -7.39 11.81 4.23
CA ASP A 407 -8.49 12.75 4.43
C ASP A 407 -8.68 13.62 3.18
N LYS A 408 -9.80 13.44 2.50
CA LYS A 408 -10.08 14.13 1.23
C LYS A 408 -10.14 15.66 1.36
N LYS A 409 -10.66 16.18 2.50
CA LYS A 409 -10.76 17.62 2.73
C LYS A 409 -9.37 18.22 2.91
N ALA A 410 -8.57 17.66 3.81
CA ALA A 410 -7.21 18.12 4.06
C ALA A 410 -6.31 17.99 2.83
N PHE A 411 -6.47 16.91 2.05
CA PHE A 411 -5.73 16.72 0.80
C PHE A 411 -6.07 17.81 -0.23
N THR A 412 -7.35 18.05 -0.46
CA THR A 412 -7.79 19.11 -1.40
C THR A 412 -7.32 20.50 -0.96
N GLN A 413 -7.45 20.83 0.33
CA GLN A 413 -6.94 22.08 0.89
C GLN A 413 -5.43 22.25 0.63
N LEU A 414 -4.65 21.20 0.88
CA LEU A 414 -3.21 21.20 0.65
C LEU A 414 -2.87 21.44 -0.82
N MET A 415 -3.57 20.75 -1.74
CA MET A 415 -3.30 20.90 -3.18
C MET A 415 -3.62 22.31 -3.68
N ILE A 416 -4.71 22.91 -3.22
CA ILE A 416 -5.06 24.31 -3.55
C ILE A 416 -4.00 25.27 -3.01
N GLU A 417 -3.61 25.12 -1.74
CA GLU A 417 -2.61 26.00 -1.11
C GLU A 417 -1.24 25.88 -1.80
N ARG A 418 -0.84 24.68 -2.21
CA ARG A 418 0.39 24.44 -2.99
C ARG A 418 0.33 25.05 -4.38
N ALA A 419 -0.82 24.95 -5.06
CA ALA A 419 -1.01 25.55 -6.38
C ALA A 419 -0.90 27.10 -6.34
N VAL A 420 -1.33 27.75 -5.25
CA VAL A 420 -1.07 29.19 -5.04
C VAL A 420 0.43 29.48 -4.96
N LEU A 421 1.20 28.70 -4.19
CA LEU A 421 2.66 28.87 -4.08
C LEU A 421 3.36 28.66 -5.42
N GLU A 422 2.94 27.64 -6.17
CA GLU A 422 3.47 27.34 -7.50
C GLU A 422 3.20 28.49 -8.49
N LYS A 423 1.97 29.02 -8.50
CA LYS A 423 1.56 30.14 -9.35
C LYS A 423 2.36 31.42 -9.07
N LEU A 424 2.71 31.66 -7.80
CA LEU A 424 3.53 32.79 -7.38
C LEU A 424 5.03 32.54 -7.61
N GLY A 425 5.45 31.32 -7.92
CA GLY A 425 6.85 30.96 -8.10
C GLY A 425 7.69 31.04 -6.83
N VAL A 426 7.09 30.83 -5.65
CA VAL A 426 7.70 31.09 -4.33
C VAL A 426 7.81 29.81 -3.52
N GLY A 427 8.81 29.76 -2.63
CA GLY A 427 9.07 28.64 -1.73
C GLY A 427 8.66 28.89 -0.28
N CYS A 428 8.87 27.90 0.58
CA CYS A 428 8.50 27.93 2.01
C CYS A 428 9.22 29.02 2.84
N HIS A 429 10.23 29.68 2.31
CA HIS A 429 11.02 30.71 3.02
C HIS A 429 10.54 32.14 2.81
N GLU A 430 9.67 32.33 1.85
CA GLU A 430 9.11 33.63 1.54
C GLU A 430 8.05 34.06 2.59
N PRO A 431 7.80 35.37 2.76
CA PRO A 431 6.81 35.88 3.70
C PRO A 431 5.38 35.69 3.17
N ILE A 432 4.95 34.44 3.01
CA ILE A 432 3.66 34.06 2.43
C ILE A 432 2.82 33.25 3.40
N GLY A 433 1.56 33.65 3.54
CA GLY A 433 0.50 32.89 4.17
C GLY A 433 -0.56 32.51 3.16
N VAL A 434 -1.02 31.28 3.18
CA VAL A 434 -2.10 30.79 2.33
C VAL A 434 -3.02 29.91 3.15
N LEU A 435 -4.32 30.10 3.00
CA LEU A 435 -5.34 29.26 3.60
C LEU A 435 -6.46 29.00 2.58
N ALA A 436 -6.71 27.74 2.32
CA ALA A 436 -7.89 27.26 1.61
C ALA A 436 -8.86 26.69 2.65
N ASP A 437 -9.87 27.46 3.05
CA ASP A 437 -10.90 26.97 3.95
C ASP A 437 -12.12 26.47 3.18
N MET A 438 -12.47 25.21 3.40
CA MET A 438 -13.56 24.54 2.71
C MET A 438 -14.74 24.42 3.66
N GLY A 439 -15.79 25.21 3.40
CA GLY A 439 -17.06 25.18 4.12
C GLY A 439 -17.82 23.85 3.96
N SER A 440 -18.98 23.75 4.62
CA SER A 440 -19.87 22.58 4.56
C SER A 440 -20.60 22.40 3.22
N GLU A 441 -20.86 23.51 2.49
CA GLU A 441 -21.62 23.57 1.25
C GLU A 441 -20.69 23.98 0.11
N ASP A 442 -20.08 23.06 -0.59
CA ASP A 442 -19.31 23.28 -1.83
C ASP A 442 -18.62 24.68 -1.99
N THR A 443 -18.34 25.36 -0.89
CA THR A 443 -17.73 26.69 -0.82
C THR A 443 -16.26 26.61 -0.50
N LEU A 444 -15.47 27.51 -1.08
CA LEU A 444 -14.05 27.71 -0.83
C LEU A 444 -13.82 29.17 -0.46
N ASP A 445 -13.26 29.41 0.71
CA ASP A 445 -12.66 30.70 1.11
C ASP A 445 -11.14 30.61 0.95
N LEU A 446 -10.59 31.28 -0.04
CA LEU A 446 -9.16 31.30 -0.35
C LEU A 446 -8.57 32.66 0.13
N ARG A 447 -7.59 32.54 1.05
CA ARG A 447 -6.90 33.71 1.60
C ARG A 447 -5.41 33.66 1.30
N LEU A 448 -4.87 34.80 0.94
CA LEU A 448 -3.46 35.01 0.63
C LEU A 448 -2.92 36.19 1.41
N MET A 449 -1.76 36.02 2.04
CA MET A 449 -0.93 37.10 2.58
C MET A 449 0.43 37.04 1.90
N THR A 450 0.90 38.17 1.41
CA THR A 450 2.21 38.32 0.78
C THR A 450 2.83 39.66 1.09
N VAL A 451 4.11 39.85 0.77
CA VAL A 451 4.82 41.14 0.91
C VAL A 451 5.26 41.56 -0.49
N ILE A 452 4.81 42.76 -0.90
CA ILE A 452 5.17 43.38 -2.18
C ILE A 452 5.68 44.80 -1.88
N ASN A 453 6.87 45.14 -2.37
CA ASN A 453 7.50 46.46 -2.11
C ASN A 453 7.50 46.86 -0.63
N GLU A 454 7.90 45.89 0.23
CA GLU A 454 7.95 46.05 1.70
C GLU A 454 6.57 46.35 2.35
N GLN A 455 5.49 46.10 1.66
CA GLN A 455 4.14 46.26 2.19
C GLN A 455 3.45 44.88 2.32
N LEU A 456 2.82 44.69 3.47
CA LEU A 456 2.05 43.49 3.78
C LEU A 456 0.67 43.58 3.14
N ILE A 457 0.37 42.68 2.22
CA ILE A 457 -0.86 42.64 1.43
C ILE A 457 -1.66 41.40 1.81
N TYR A 458 -2.95 41.61 2.07
CA TYR A 458 -3.92 40.53 2.29
C TYR A 458 -4.95 40.53 1.16
N ARG A 459 -5.31 39.34 0.70
CA ARG A 459 -6.35 39.12 -0.31
C ARG A 459 -7.23 37.96 0.14
N GLN A 460 -8.52 38.08 -0.14
CA GLN A 460 -9.50 37.04 0.14
C GLN A 460 -10.45 36.93 -1.03
N MET A 461 -10.85 35.66 -1.32
CA MET A 461 -11.79 35.36 -2.37
C MET A 461 -12.67 34.17 -1.95
N GLU A 462 -13.98 34.35 -2.08
CA GLU A 462 -14.96 33.30 -1.86
C GLU A 462 -15.56 32.83 -3.18
N GLY A 463 -15.76 31.53 -3.34
CA GLY A 463 -16.32 30.93 -4.53
C GLY A 463 -16.69 29.46 -4.33
N LYS A 464 -17.02 28.77 -5.43
CA LYS A 464 -17.27 27.33 -5.39
C LYS A 464 -15.96 26.56 -5.43
N LYS A 465 -15.94 25.38 -4.78
CA LYS A 465 -14.79 24.48 -4.82
C LYS A 465 -14.37 24.09 -6.24
N THR A 466 -15.31 23.99 -7.15
CA THR A 466 -15.05 23.66 -8.56
C THR A 466 -14.36 24.77 -9.35
N GLU A 467 -14.35 25.99 -8.83
CA GLU A 467 -13.76 27.19 -9.48
C GLU A 467 -12.37 27.55 -8.90
N TRP A 468 -11.76 26.65 -8.14
CA TRP A 468 -10.53 26.94 -7.41
C TRP A 468 -9.34 27.39 -8.29
N GLU A 469 -9.24 26.89 -9.54
CA GLU A 469 -8.18 27.27 -10.48
C GLU A 469 -8.33 28.75 -10.89
N ASP A 470 -9.55 29.17 -11.25
CA ASP A 470 -9.87 30.55 -11.58
C ASP A 470 -9.65 31.49 -10.38
N MET A 471 -9.97 31.03 -9.17
CA MET A 471 -9.74 31.78 -7.94
C MET A 471 -8.23 32.00 -7.70
N ILE A 472 -7.39 30.98 -7.92
CA ILE A 472 -5.93 31.13 -7.84
C ILE A 472 -5.43 32.13 -8.86
N ASP A 473 -5.90 32.08 -10.10
CA ASP A 473 -5.50 32.99 -11.16
C ASP A 473 -5.83 34.46 -10.81
N LYS A 474 -6.97 34.69 -10.18
CA LYS A 474 -7.41 36.01 -9.78
C LYS A 474 -6.66 36.53 -8.52
N ILE A 475 -6.57 35.67 -7.47
CA ILE A 475 -5.95 36.09 -6.20
C ILE A 475 -4.44 36.36 -6.33
N CYS A 476 -3.76 35.67 -7.27
CA CYS A 476 -2.33 35.88 -7.55
C CYS A 476 -2.06 37.09 -8.47
N LYS A 477 -2.99 37.48 -9.35
CA LYS A 477 -2.81 38.61 -10.29
C LYS A 477 -3.15 39.98 -9.70
N ALA A 478 -4.07 40.03 -8.77
CA ALA A 478 -4.49 41.26 -8.13
C ALA A 478 -3.43 41.74 -7.14
#